data_5b629aacedfe0700538c5414e77e74d1
#
_entry.id   5b629aacedfe0700538c5414e77e74d1
#
_cell.length_a   1.000
_cell.length_b   1.000
_cell.length_c   1.000
_cell.angle_alpha   90.00
_cell.angle_beta   90.00
_cell.angle_gamma   90.00
#
_symmetry.space_group_name_H-M   'P 1'
#
loop_
_entity.id
_entity.type
_entity.pdbx_description
1 polymer ?
#
loop_
_entity_poly.entity_id
_entity_poly.type
_entity_poly.pdbx_seq_one_letter_code
_entity_poly.pdbx_strand_id
1 'polypeptide(L)'
;MAWAKIFVLSIGSLLSGSLLVGAAAGAAPRSEIRFAISPLFPPYESRNAQGQLVGLNIELGNALCAQLDVRCTWVDQVFTHSIGALESRRFDAIMGMASTPQRRQLIDFSDDLYPLTTHLVARRYSGLMPTVRALKGKRVGVLTGSNREAFALAQWAPAGVIIKSFWLNDQLIRSLVAGDIDATLQGTAEIRQELLDTEQGQSFDFVGPPVTGQQLGTAVAIGVRKSDPELRRDLNRALEQLKQSGEHQRILQSYQQEEPEAATVQDTHGPQFYPSELELPFSEAVRVGSMLYISTILGVDVNRNLVKGGTGAQMTQVMTTLHDLLERHQSSLDRVVKCTLMLVDLDDLALVNQVYLGYFARSRLPARSVLAIRRLPHGARVAMECVALTEEPLGPAMRRGVGN
;
A
#
# COMPACT_ATOMS: atom_id res chain seq x y z
N MET A 1 0.44 -112.83 30.33
CA MET A 1 0.42 -112.19 29.00
C MET A 1 -0.67 -111.11 29.02
N ALA A 2 -0.30 -109.89 29.23
CA ALA A 2 -1.27 -108.76 29.24
C ALA A 2 -0.65 -107.56 28.59
N TRP A 3 -1.22 -107.07 27.54
CA TRP A 3 -0.82 -105.91 26.80
C TRP A 3 -1.46 -104.66 27.40
N ALA A 4 -0.66 -103.71 27.89
CA ALA A 4 -1.13 -102.42 28.34
C ALA A 4 -1.14 -101.46 27.13
N LYS A 5 -2.30 -100.85 26.89
CA LYS A 5 -2.45 -99.75 25.92
C LYS A 5 -2.17 -98.41 26.62
N ILE A 6 -1.16 -97.67 26.12
CA ILE A 6 -0.87 -96.32 26.52
C ILE A 6 -1.73 -95.36 25.69
N PHE A 7 -2.52 -94.56 26.41
CA PHE A 7 -3.26 -93.43 25.83
C PHE A 7 -2.39 -92.17 25.89
N VAL A 8 -2.07 -91.62 24.77
CA VAL A 8 -1.38 -90.32 24.68
C VAL A 8 -2.45 -89.25 24.57
N LEU A 9 -2.56 -88.40 25.60
CA LEU A 9 -3.34 -87.17 25.56
C LEU A 9 -2.53 -86.04 24.91
N SER A 10 -3.00 -85.56 23.77
CA SER A 10 -2.47 -84.35 23.09
C SER A 10 -3.12 -83.16 23.74
N ILE A 11 -2.34 -82.35 24.49
CA ILE A 11 -2.77 -81.04 24.96
C ILE A 11 -2.53 -80.02 23.84
N GLY A 12 -3.59 -79.59 23.20
CA GLY A 12 -3.56 -78.51 22.23
C GLY A 12 -3.49 -77.16 22.96
N SER A 13 -2.35 -76.48 22.89
CA SER A 13 -2.18 -75.10 23.37
C SER A 13 -2.80 -74.13 22.38
N LEU A 14 -3.99 -73.57 22.73
CA LEU A 14 -4.58 -72.41 22.06
C LEU A 14 -3.78 -71.14 22.44
N LEU A 15 -2.90 -70.68 21.54
CA LEU A 15 -2.30 -69.40 21.58
C LEU A 15 -3.35 -68.34 21.18
N SER A 16 -3.98 -67.72 22.18
CA SER A 16 -4.80 -66.53 22.00
C SER A 16 -3.90 -65.34 21.69
N GLY A 17 -3.71 -65.01 20.40
CA GLY A 17 -3.02 -63.79 19.98
C GLY A 17 -3.88 -62.56 20.32
N SER A 18 -3.60 -61.86 21.39
CA SER A 18 -4.16 -60.56 21.71
C SER A 18 -3.57 -59.55 20.71
N LEU A 19 -4.33 -59.18 19.67
CA LEU A 19 -4.05 -58.00 18.85
C LEU A 19 -4.18 -56.76 19.75
N LEU A 20 -3.06 -56.23 20.21
CA LEU A 20 -2.97 -54.89 20.76
C LEU A 20 -3.22 -53.92 19.63
N VAL A 21 -4.45 -53.51 19.42
CA VAL A 21 -4.81 -52.33 18.65
C VAL A 21 -4.26 -51.16 19.44
N GLY A 22 -3.06 -50.68 19.05
CA GLY A 22 -2.52 -49.46 19.58
C GLY A 22 -3.45 -48.31 19.20
N ALA A 23 -4.32 -47.92 20.14
CA ALA A 23 -5.01 -46.65 20.04
C ALA A 23 -3.94 -45.59 19.91
N ALA A 24 -3.82 -44.99 18.73
CA ALA A 24 -3.07 -43.73 18.57
C ALA A 24 -3.66 -42.79 19.63
N ALA A 25 -2.88 -42.46 20.63
CA ALA A 25 -3.22 -41.45 21.62
C ALA A 25 -3.34 -40.12 20.85
N GLY A 26 -4.54 -39.82 20.40
CA GLY A 26 -4.86 -38.49 19.90
C GLY A 26 -4.50 -37.52 21.01
N ALA A 27 -3.70 -36.51 20.72
CA ALA A 27 -3.44 -35.44 21.66
C ALA A 27 -4.79 -34.92 22.18
N ALA A 28 -4.91 -34.73 23.51
CA ALA A 28 -6.11 -34.17 24.09
C ALA A 28 -6.46 -32.86 23.35
N PRO A 29 -7.75 -32.61 23.05
CA PRO A 29 -8.14 -31.40 22.36
C PRO A 29 -7.63 -30.19 23.13
N ARG A 30 -7.01 -29.26 22.40
CA ARG A 30 -6.48 -28.02 22.97
C ARG A 30 -7.66 -27.19 23.52
N SER A 31 -7.56 -26.73 24.76
CA SER A 31 -8.60 -25.91 25.40
C SER A 31 -8.21 -24.42 25.45
N GLU A 32 -6.97 -24.09 25.11
CA GLU A 32 -6.42 -22.73 25.19
C GLU A 32 -5.33 -22.52 24.14
N ILE A 33 -5.26 -21.30 23.60
CA ILE A 33 -4.14 -20.82 22.79
C ILE A 33 -3.59 -19.55 23.45
N ARG A 34 -2.32 -19.56 23.79
CA ARG A 34 -1.60 -18.41 24.33
C ARG A 34 -0.93 -17.68 23.17
N PHE A 35 -1.43 -16.47 22.84
CA PHE A 35 -0.85 -15.62 21.83
C PHE A 35 0.10 -14.61 22.45
N ALA A 36 1.32 -14.51 21.90
CA ALA A 36 2.22 -13.39 22.19
C ALA A 36 1.85 -12.20 21.31
N ILE A 37 1.86 -11.02 21.94
CA ILE A 37 1.65 -9.71 21.28
C ILE A 37 2.66 -8.70 21.85
N SER A 38 2.84 -7.60 21.11
CA SER A 38 3.58 -6.42 21.56
C SER A 38 2.63 -5.23 21.57
N PRO A 39 1.92 -4.94 22.69
CA PRO A 39 0.78 -4.03 22.73
C PRO A 39 1.17 -2.54 22.65
N LEU A 40 2.08 -2.21 21.72
CA LEU A 40 2.60 -0.87 21.42
C LEU A 40 2.50 -0.52 19.94
N PHE A 41 1.65 -1.24 19.19
CA PHE A 41 1.50 -1.09 17.73
C PHE A 41 0.04 -0.87 17.30
N PRO A 42 -0.57 0.29 17.59
CA PRO A 42 -1.87 0.61 17.02
C PRO A 42 -1.76 0.74 15.48
N PRO A 43 -2.78 0.39 14.70
CA PRO A 43 -4.09 -0.14 15.07
C PRO A 43 -4.14 -1.65 15.32
N TYR A 44 -3.00 -2.33 15.27
CA TYR A 44 -2.96 -3.80 15.27
C TYR A 44 -3.11 -4.40 16.67
N GLU A 45 -2.35 -3.90 17.63
CA GLU A 45 -2.32 -4.38 19.00
C GLU A 45 -1.86 -3.28 19.97
N SER A 46 -2.76 -2.85 20.83
CA SER A 46 -2.49 -1.80 21.82
C SER A 46 -3.38 -1.96 23.04
N ARG A 47 -3.19 -1.09 24.04
CA ARG A 47 -4.11 -0.98 25.18
C ARG A 47 -4.86 0.34 25.11
N ASN A 48 -6.19 0.26 25.29
CA ASN A 48 -7.03 1.46 25.41
C ASN A 48 -6.81 2.16 26.76
N ALA A 49 -7.50 3.29 26.99
CA ALA A 49 -7.39 4.06 28.21
C ALA A 49 -7.80 3.28 29.48
N GLN A 50 -8.57 2.20 29.34
CA GLN A 50 -8.97 1.30 30.42
C GLN A 50 -8.00 0.14 30.61
N GLY A 51 -6.88 0.09 29.88
CA GLY A 51 -5.88 -0.97 29.92
C GLY A 51 -6.28 -2.26 29.20
N GLN A 52 -7.43 -2.28 28.51
CA GLN A 52 -7.89 -3.45 27.76
C GLN A 52 -7.12 -3.57 26.45
N LEU A 53 -6.83 -4.81 26.04
CA LEU A 53 -6.24 -5.10 24.74
C LEU A 53 -7.26 -4.86 23.64
N VAL A 54 -6.85 -4.10 22.64
CA VAL A 54 -7.63 -3.72 21.47
C VAL A 54 -6.76 -3.76 20.22
N GLY A 55 -7.40 -3.89 19.08
CA GLY A 55 -6.74 -3.81 17.77
C GLY A 55 -7.04 -4.99 16.87
N LEU A 56 -6.72 -4.84 15.60
CA LEU A 56 -7.00 -5.82 14.54
C LEU A 56 -6.53 -7.23 14.91
N ASN A 57 -5.31 -7.36 15.41
CA ASN A 57 -4.73 -8.64 15.79
C ASN A 57 -5.49 -9.29 16.96
N ILE A 58 -5.97 -8.46 17.89
CA ILE A 58 -6.74 -8.95 19.06
C ILE A 58 -8.11 -9.49 18.60
N GLU A 59 -8.80 -8.75 17.73
CA GLU A 59 -10.10 -9.20 17.22
C GLU A 59 -9.98 -10.43 16.35
N LEU A 60 -9.01 -10.47 15.42
CA LEU A 60 -8.77 -11.67 14.60
C LEU A 60 -8.42 -12.88 15.46
N GLY A 61 -7.54 -12.72 16.46
CA GLY A 61 -7.19 -13.81 17.36
C GLY A 61 -8.37 -14.33 18.17
N ASN A 62 -9.21 -13.43 18.72
CA ASN A 62 -10.42 -13.81 19.45
C ASN A 62 -11.41 -14.54 18.54
N ALA A 63 -11.58 -14.07 17.30
CA ALA A 63 -12.45 -14.74 16.31
C ALA A 63 -11.94 -16.14 15.95
N LEU A 64 -10.62 -16.32 15.78
CA LEU A 64 -10.00 -17.62 15.54
C LEU A 64 -10.21 -18.58 16.72
N CYS A 65 -10.04 -18.11 17.96
CA CYS A 65 -10.29 -18.93 19.14
C CYS A 65 -11.76 -19.33 19.27
N ALA A 66 -12.68 -18.40 19.00
CA ALA A 66 -14.10 -18.70 19.01
C ALA A 66 -14.48 -19.77 17.96
N GLN A 67 -13.87 -19.69 16.77
CA GLN A 67 -14.08 -20.69 15.70
C GLN A 67 -13.53 -22.08 16.07
N LEU A 68 -12.47 -22.13 16.91
CA LEU A 68 -11.85 -23.37 17.37
C LEU A 68 -12.47 -23.89 18.68
N ASP A 69 -13.41 -23.17 19.27
CA ASP A 69 -13.98 -23.47 20.60
C ASP A 69 -12.89 -23.60 21.69
N VAL A 70 -11.92 -22.67 21.70
CA VAL A 70 -10.83 -22.61 22.66
C VAL A 70 -10.75 -21.22 23.29
N ARG A 71 -10.13 -21.14 24.47
CA ARG A 71 -9.86 -19.85 25.12
C ARG A 71 -8.64 -19.19 24.50
N CYS A 72 -8.73 -17.89 24.13
CA CYS A 72 -7.59 -17.04 23.84
C CYS A 72 -6.98 -16.49 25.14
N THR A 73 -5.66 -16.58 25.27
CA THR A 73 -4.89 -15.89 26.30
C THR A 73 -3.81 -15.05 25.64
N TRP A 74 -3.67 -13.82 26.11
CA TRP A 74 -2.74 -12.85 25.54
C TRP A 74 -1.53 -12.66 26.46
N VAL A 75 -0.31 -12.76 25.90
CA VAL A 75 0.95 -12.66 26.61
C VAL A 75 1.74 -11.48 26.06
N ASP A 76 1.96 -10.46 26.90
CA ASP A 76 2.81 -9.32 26.55
C ASP A 76 4.25 -9.81 26.33
N GLN A 77 4.81 -9.49 25.18
CA GLN A 77 6.13 -9.95 24.77
C GLN A 77 6.86 -8.86 23.99
N VAL A 78 8.14 -8.64 24.33
CA VAL A 78 9.00 -7.76 23.54
C VAL A 78 9.22 -8.41 22.17
N PHE A 79 8.87 -7.68 21.10
CA PHE A 79 8.81 -8.19 19.73
C PHE A 79 10.12 -8.89 19.30
N THR A 80 11.28 -8.28 19.58
CA THR A 80 12.60 -8.81 19.21
C THR A 80 12.94 -10.16 19.84
N HIS A 81 12.29 -10.52 20.95
CA HIS A 81 12.51 -11.78 21.67
C HIS A 81 11.41 -12.83 21.41
N SER A 82 10.41 -12.51 20.58
CA SER A 82 9.22 -13.35 20.41
C SER A 82 9.54 -14.74 19.87
N ILE A 83 10.43 -14.87 18.88
CA ILE A 83 10.78 -16.17 18.29
C ILE A 83 11.48 -17.05 19.33
N GLY A 84 12.47 -16.55 20.07
CA GLY A 84 13.15 -17.32 21.11
C GLY A 84 12.23 -17.73 22.27
N ALA A 85 11.28 -16.86 22.64
CA ALA A 85 10.29 -17.16 23.66
C ALA A 85 9.23 -18.19 23.17
N LEU A 86 8.87 -18.17 21.89
CA LEU A 86 8.03 -19.19 21.25
C LEU A 86 8.68 -20.57 21.30
N GLU A 87 9.95 -20.66 20.92
CA GLU A 87 10.74 -21.90 20.98
C GLU A 87 10.85 -22.43 22.43
N SER A 88 10.98 -21.52 23.41
CA SER A 88 11.00 -21.85 24.81
C SER A 88 9.62 -22.15 25.43
N ARG A 89 8.56 -22.28 24.61
CA ARG A 89 7.18 -22.61 24.99
C ARG A 89 6.53 -21.67 26.02
N ARG A 90 6.97 -20.40 26.08
CA ARG A 90 6.33 -19.39 26.94
C ARG A 90 4.90 -19.09 26.52
N PHE A 91 4.61 -19.27 25.23
CA PHE A 91 3.29 -19.16 24.60
C PHE A 91 3.22 -20.11 23.38
N ASP A 92 2.10 -20.17 22.71
CA ASP A 92 1.85 -21.15 21.65
C ASP A 92 1.98 -20.56 20.25
N ALA A 93 1.69 -19.27 20.10
CA ALA A 93 1.73 -18.58 18.81
C ALA A 93 2.15 -17.11 18.99
N ILE A 94 2.68 -16.50 17.94
CA ILE A 94 2.98 -15.06 17.85
C ILE A 94 1.94 -14.46 16.93
N MET A 95 1.11 -13.55 17.44
CA MET A 95 0.12 -12.87 16.62
C MET A 95 0.76 -11.73 15.81
N GLY A 96 0.36 -11.57 14.56
CA GLY A 96 0.67 -10.36 13.81
C GLY A 96 2.13 -10.19 13.34
N MET A 97 2.80 -11.28 12.93
CA MET A 97 4.20 -11.20 12.49
C MET A 97 4.32 -11.28 10.96
N ALA A 98 5.13 -10.39 10.36
CA ALA A 98 5.48 -10.49 8.94
C ALA A 98 6.18 -11.83 8.65
N SER A 99 5.65 -12.62 7.69
CA SER A 99 6.13 -13.95 7.34
C SER A 99 7.31 -13.89 6.35
N THR A 100 8.46 -13.35 6.79
CA THR A 100 9.65 -13.21 5.93
C THR A 100 10.39 -14.54 5.74
N PRO A 101 11.18 -14.70 4.64
CA PRO A 101 11.99 -15.90 4.41
C PRO A 101 12.93 -16.23 5.57
N GLN A 102 13.53 -15.23 6.21
CA GLN A 102 14.43 -15.41 7.34
C GLN A 102 13.69 -16.01 8.56
N ARG A 103 12.50 -15.46 8.86
CA ARG A 103 11.68 -15.96 9.99
C ARG A 103 11.15 -17.37 9.73
N ARG A 104 10.79 -17.68 8.47
CA ARG A 104 10.38 -19.03 8.04
C ARG A 104 11.47 -20.09 8.19
N GLN A 105 12.74 -19.71 8.25
CA GLN A 105 13.83 -20.65 8.58
C GLN A 105 13.77 -21.08 10.06
N LEU A 106 13.26 -20.24 10.95
CA LEU A 106 13.21 -20.47 12.38
C LEU A 106 11.87 -21.08 12.83
N ILE A 107 10.77 -20.50 12.43
CA ILE A 107 9.41 -20.88 12.82
C ILE A 107 8.53 -21.13 11.60
N ASP A 108 7.39 -21.78 11.78
CA ASP A 108 6.34 -21.90 10.77
C ASP A 108 5.32 -20.75 10.91
N PHE A 109 4.51 -20.56 9.89
CA PHE A 109 3.48 -19.54 9.84
C PHE A 109 2.13 -20.13 9.39
N SER A 110 1.04 -19.55 9.89
CA SER A 110 -0.29 -19.75 9.33
C SER A 110 -0.36 -19.25 7.88
N ASP A 111 -1.49 -19.42 7.24
CA ASP A 111 -1.89 -18.66 6.07
C ASP A 111 -2.00 -17.17 6.41
N ASP A 112 -1.94 -16.33 5.39
CA ASP A 112 -1.88 -14.88 5.56
C ASP A 112 -3.17 -14.33 6.18
N LEU A 113 -3.00 -13.51 7.23
CA LEU A 113 -4.07 -12.78 7.89
C LEU A 113 -4.49 -11.56 7.06
N TYR A 114 -3.53 -10.76 6.66
CA TYR A 114 -3.75 -9.55 5.85
C TYR A 114 -2.45 -9.13 5.14
N PRO A 115 -2.56 -8.35 4.03
CA PRO A 115 -1.39 -7.88 3.30
C PRO A 115 -0.58 -6.87 4.13
N LEU A 116 0.74 -6.84 3.87
CA LEU A 116 1.67 -5.89 4.47
C LEU A 116 2.21 -4.97 3.39
N THR A 117 1.95 -3.66 3.54
CA THR A 117 2.49 -2.64 2.66
C THR A 117 3.47 -1.76 3.43
N THR A 118 4.61 -1.48 2.83
CA THR A 118 5.69 -0.67 3.42
C THR A 118 5.96 0.55 2.55
N HIS A 119 6.02 1.72 3.18
CA HIS A 119 6.32 2.97 2.49
C HIS A 119 7.48 3.73 3.15
N LEU A 120 8.16 4.52 2.32
CA LEU A 120 9.04 5.57 2.82
C LEU A 120 8.19 6.81 3.11
N VAL A 121 8.38 7.38 4.30
CA VAL A 121 7.69 8.61 4.73
C VAL A 121 8.73 9.68 5.02
N ALA A 122 8.50 10.89 4.50
CA ALA A 122 9.36 12.04 4.70
C ALA A 122 8.54 13.34 4.67
N ARG A 123 9.19 14.48 4.91
CA ARG A 123 8.53 15.77 4.73
C ARG A 123 8.04 15.93 3.29
N ARG A 124 6.83 16.50 3.14
CA ARG A 124 6.29 16.88 1.83
C ARG A 124 7.29 17.73 1.07
N TYR A 125 7.37 17.49 -0.22
CA TYR A 125 8.29 18.22 -1.12
C TYR A 125 9.78 18.05 -0.80
N SER A 126 10.17 17.05 0.00
CA SER A 126 11.59 16.74 0.29
C SER A 126 12.40 16.31 -0.95
N GLY A 127 11.72 15.90 -2.02
CA GLY A 127 12.35 15.31 -3.21
C GLY A 127 12.92 13.91 -2.98
N LEU A 128 12.69 13.30 -1.81
CA LEU A 128 13.15 11.96 -1.51
C LEU A 128 12.30 10.92 -2.24
N MET A 129 12.94 9.81 -2.56
CA MET A 129 12.33 8.64 -3.19
C MET A 129 12.92 7.38 -2.53
N PRO A 130 12.20 6.23 -2.50
CA PRO A 130 12.70 4.99 -1.90
C PRO A 130 13.73 4.28 -2.80
N THR A 131 14.72 5.03 -3.26
CA THR A 131 15.81 4.55 -4.09
C THR A 131 17.15 4.86 -3.45
N VAL A 132 18.09 3.95 -3.59
CA VAL A 132 19.47 4.12 -3.09
C VAL A 132 20.07 5.47 -3.52
N ARG A 133 19.85 5.87 -4.77
CA ARG A 133 20.36 7.13 -5.32
C ARG A 133 19.83 8.35 -4.57
N ALA A 134 18.53 8.38 -4.30
CA ALA A 134 17.89 9.53 -3.62
C ALA A 134 18.16 9.55 -2.12
N LEU A 135 18.44 8.38 -1.51
CA LEU A 135 18.65 8.22 -0.07
C LEU A 135 20.13 8.23 0.35
N LYS A 136 21.09 8.21 -0.60
CA LYS A 136 22.53 8.22 -0.28
C LYS A 136 22.87 9.41 0.62
N GLY A 137 23.52 9.15 1.75
CA GLY A 137 23.88 10.14 2.76
C GLY A 137 22.71 10.65 3.62
N LYS A 138 21.48 10.19 3.37
CA LYS A 138 20.29 10.51 4.17
C LYS A 138 20.16 9.58 5.37
N ARG A 139 19.57 10.10 6.43
CA ARG A 139 19.29 9.36 7.67
C ARG A 139 17.88 8.79 7.58
N VAL A 140 17.77 7.47 7.55
CA VAL A 140 16.48 6.76 7.48
C VAL A 140 16.23 6.03 8.79
N GLY A 141 15.13 6.36 9.46
CA GLY A 141 14.69 5.72 10.69
C GLY A 141 13.95 4.41 10.44
N VAL A 142 14.21 3.41 11.27
CA VAL A 142 13.54 2.10 11.26
C VAL A 142 13.34 1.60 12.69
N LEU A 143 12.36 0.72 12.91
CA LEU A 143 12.19 0.06 14.20
C LEU A 143 13.14 -1.13 14.34
N THR A 144 13.81 -1.21 15.48
CA THR A 144 14.74 -2.29 15.81
C THR A 144 14.07 -3.65 15.80
N GLY A 145 14.71 -4.65 15.16
CA GLY A 145 14.21 -6.02 15.01
C GLY A 145 13.07 -6.18 13.97
N SER A 146 12.67 -5.09 13.32
CA SER A 146 11.65 -5.15 12.28
C SER A 146 12.21 -5.72 10.97
N ASN A 147 11.30 -6.20 10.13
CA ASN A 147 11.64 -6.58 8.73
C ASN A 147 12.13 -5.38 7.91
N ARG A 148 11.70 -4.17 8.27
CA ARG A 148 12.12 -2.91 7.63
C ARG A 148 13.56 -2.55 7.98
N GLU A 149 13.98 -2.77 9.23
CA GLU A 149 15.38 -2.65 9.61
C GLU A 149 16.26 -3.65 8.85
N ALA A 150 15.86 -4.92 8.82
CA ALA A 150 16.59 -5.96 8.09
C ALA A 150 16.74 -5.61 6.60
N PHE A 151 15.69 -5.10 5.98
CA PHE A 151 15.72 -4.62 4.60
C PHE A 151 16.67 -3.42 4.43
N ALA A 152 16.52 -2.39 5.26
CA ALA A 152 17.30 -1.16 5.13
C ALA A 152 18.79 -1.41 5.36
N LEU A 153 19.16 -2.25 6.34
CA LEU A 153 20.53 -2.66 6.60
C LEU A 153 21.12 -3.49 5.46
N ALA A 154 20.32 -4.38 4.84
CA ALA A 154 20.80 -5.24 3.76
C ALA A 154 20.88 -4.52 2.40
N GLN A 155 19.93 -3.62 2.10
CA GLN A 155 19.78 -3.05 0.75
C GLN A 155 20.28 -1.60 0.68
N TRP A 156 20.07 -0.80 1.72
CA TRP A 156 20.33 0.64 1.68
C TRP A 156 21.62 1.05 2.37
N ALA A 157 21.97 0.46 3.50
CA ALA A 157 23.18 0.80 4.25
C ALA A 157 24.48 0.60 3.43
N PRO A 158 24.67 -0.53 2.67
CA PRO A 158 25.89 -0.73 1.89
C PRO A 158 26.08 0.32 0.78
N ALA A 159 24.98 0.95 0.38
CA ALA A 159 25.01 1.99 -0.66
C ALA A 159 25.16 3.41 -0.10
N GLY A 160 25.41 3.54 1.20
CA GLY A 160 25.69 4.82 1.86
C GLY A 160 24.46 5.54 2.41
N VAL A 161 23.35 4.85 2.63
CA VAL A 161 22.21 5.36 3.41
C VAL A 161 22.53 5.17 4.90
N ILE A 162 22.27 6.18 5.71
CA ILE A 162 22.54 6.14 7.15
C ILE A 162 21.29 5.59 7.86
N ILE A 163 21.33 4.35 8.32
CA ILE A 163 20.22 3.73 9.03
C ILE A 163 20.27 4.08 10.51
N LYS A 164 19.16 4.56 11.05
CA LYS A 164 18.95 4.88 12.46
C LYS A 164 17.87 3.96 13.03
N SER A 165 18.24 3.08 13.95
CA SER A 165 17.33 2.12 14.57
C SER A 165 16.79 2.68 15.89
N PHE A 166 15.48 2.52 16.09
CA PHE A 166 14.74 2.99 17.27
C PHE A 166 14.02 1.82 17.93
N TRP A 167 14.00 1.79 19.25
CA TRP A 167 13.28 0.75 19.99
C TRP A 167 11.77 0.98 20.05
N LEU A 168 11.34 2.23 20.04
CA LEU A 168 9.94 2.63 20.17
C LEU A 168 9.53 3.50 18.95
N ASN A 169 8.33 3.29 18.46
CA ASN A 169 7.83 4.01 17.28
C ASN A 169 7.63 5.51 17.58
N ASP A 170 7.20 5.85 18.79
CA ASP A 170 7.04 7.24 19.21
C ASP A 170 8.38 8.03 19.21
N GLN A 171 9.50 7.37 19.58
CA GLN A 171 10.83 7.98 19.49
C GLN A 171 11.23 8.20 18.02
N LEU A 172 10.96 7.23 17.17
CA LEU A 172 11.22 7.33 15.73
C LEU A 172 10.44 8.49 15.11
N ILE A 173 9.14 8.59 15.41
CA ILE A 173 8.29 9.67 14.91
C ILE A 173 8.76 11.03 15.41
N ARG A 174 9.06 11.16 16.71
CA ARG A 174 9.62 12.41 17.24
C ARG A 174 10.91 12.81 16.54
N SER A 175 11.81 11.87 16.27
CA SER A 175 13.06 12.14 15.54
C SER A 175 12.82 12.55 14.09
N LEU A 176 11.77 12.02 13.43
CA LEU A 176 11.37 12.45 12.10
C LEU A 176 10.81 13.88 12.12
N VAL A 177 9.94 14.18 13.06
CA VAL A 177 9.33 15.51 13.23
C VAL A 177 10.39 16.56 13.58
N ALA A 178 11.33 16.23 14.47
CA ALA A 178 12.46 17.10 14.84
C ALA A 178 13.48 17.31 13.70
N GLY A 179 13.49 16.42 12.69
CA GLY A 179 14.48 16.47 11.61
C GLY A 179 15.82 15.80 11.96
N ASP A 180 15.87 14.99 13.04
CA ASP A 180 17.03 14.17 13.38
C ASP A 180 17.24 13.02 12.40
N ILE A 181 16.17 12.61 11.72
CA ILE A 181 16.17 11.73 10.55
C ILE A 181 15.45 12.40 9.38
N ASP A 182 15.84 12.06 8.17
CA ASP A 182 15.32 12.67 6.94
C ASP A 182 14.08 11.95 6.42
N ALA A 183 13.95 10.67 6.73
CA ALA A 183 12.82 9.80 6.35
C ALA A 183 12.68 8.62 7.31
N THR A 184 11.55 7.91 7.24
CA THR A 184 11.34 6.62 7.92
C THR A 184 10.73 5.59 6.98
N LEU A 185 11.06 4.32 7.17
CA LEU A 185 10.48 3.20 6.45
C LEU A 185 9.48 2.49 7.38
N GLN A 186 8.19 2.59 7.06
CA GLN A 186 7.08 2.21 7.95
C GLN A 186 6.00 1.40 7.25
N GLY A 187 5.17 0.68 8.03
CA GLY A 187 3.93 0.11 7.54
C GLY A 187 2.89 1.19 7.31
N THR A 188 2.08 1.01 6.27
CA THR A 188 1.12 2.03 5.83
C THR A 188 0.12 2.41 6.90
N ALA A 189 -0.56 1.44 7.52
CA ALA A 189 -1.59 1.71 8.52
C ALA A 189 -1.00 2.27 9.83
N GLU A 190 0.15 1.75 10.27
CA GLU A 190 0.86 2.24 11.46
C GLU A 190 1.18 3.73 11.35
N ILE A 191 1.87 4.11 10.29
CA ILE A 191 2.35 5.50 10.14
C ILE A 191 1.21 6.48 9.82
N ARG A 192 0.13 6.03 9.18
CA ARG A 192 -1.06 6.86 9.04
C ARG A 192 -1.60 7.24 10.40
N GLN A 193 -1.95 6.26 11.21
CA GLN A 193 -2.57 6.49 12.52
C GLN A 193 -1.64 7.27 13.47
N GLU A 194 -0.36 6.98 13.48
CA GLU A 194 0.57 7.58 14.44
C GLU A 194 1.14 8.92 14.01
N LEU A 195 1.09 9.24 12.71
CA LEU A 195 1.63 10.50 12.20
C LEU A 195 0.75 11.13 11.13
N LEU A 196 0.54 10.48 9.96
CA LEU A 196 0.05 11.18 8.77
C LEU A 196 -1.36 11.73 8.93
N ASP A 197 -2.22 11.06 9.69
CA ASP A 197 -3.61 11.46 9.96
C ASP A 197 -3.72 12.34 11.23
N THR A 198 -2.58 12.77 11.79
CA THR A 198 -2.52 13.69 12.93
C THR A 198 -2.21 15.12 12.48
N GLU A 199 -2.44 16.09 13.35
CA GLU A 199 -2.10 17.49 13.10
C GLU A 199 -0.61 17.68 12.79
N GLN A 200 0.28 16.95 13.47
CA GLN A 200 1.73 16.97 13.22
C GLN A 200 2.10 16.36 11.87
N GLY A 201 1.29 15.44 11.36
CA GLY A 201 1.49 14.73 10.11
C GLY A 201 1.28 15.56 8.85
N GLN A 202 0.62 16.71 8.94
CA GLN A 202 0.30 17.54 7.77
C GLN A 202 1.51 17.94 6.91
N SER A 203 2.70 18.01 7.53
CA SER A 203 3.96 18.31 6.84
C SER A 203 4.65 17.08 6.24
N PHE A 204 4.09 15.88 6.40
CA PHE A 204 4.68 14.62 5.96
C PHE A 204 3.77 13.91 4.97
N ASP A 205 4.36 13.00 4.20
CA ASP A 205 3.61 12.17 3.24
C ASP A 205 4.42 10.92 2.87
N PHE A 206 3.75 9.98 2.22
CA PHE A 206 4.43 8.93 1.49
C PHE A 206 5.25 9.52 0.34
N VAL A 207 6.50 9.10 0.21
CA VAL A 207 7.38 9.58 -0.86
C VAL A 207 7.75 8.43 -1.79
N GLY A 208 7.24 8.51 -3.00
CA GLY A 208 7.39 7.47 -4.03
C GLY A 208 6.49 6.24 -3.82
N PRO A 209 6.69 5.20 -4.64
CA PRO A 209 5.88 3.99 -4.59
C PRO A 209 6.15 3.16 -3.33
N PRO A 210 5.28 2.17 -3.02
CA PRO A 210 5.53 1.19 -1.97
C PRO A 210 6.88 0.51 -2.15
N VAL A 211 7.57 0.27 -1.03
CA VAL A 211 8.87 -0.43 -1.02
C VAL A 211 8.63 -1.92 -0.96
N THR A 212 9.20 -2.65 -1.88
CA THR A 212 9.11 -4.12 -1.96
C THR A 212 10.47 -4.78 -1.80
N GLY A 213 10.49 -5.99 -1.30
CA GLY A 213 11.72 -6.78 -1.14
C GLY A 213 11.49 -8.03 -0.32
N GLN A 214 12.31 -9.05 -0.53
CA GLN A 214 12.16 -10.34 0.15
C GLN A 214 12.21 -10.22 1.68
N GLN A 215 13.04 -9.32 2.21
CA GLN A 215 13.18 -9.10 3.66
C GLN A 215 11.92 -8.47 4.26
N LEU A 216 11.14 -7.71 3.49
CA LEU A 216 9.93 -7.04 3.98
C LEU A 216 8.77 -8.00 4.19
N GLY A 217 8.69 -9.09 3.39
CA GLY A 217 7.51 -9.92 3.34
C GLY A 217 6.36 -9.21 2.62
N THR A 218 5.30 -9.94 2.32
CA THR A 218 4.11 -9.44 1.61
C THR A 218 2.85 -9.47 2.46
N ALA A 219 2.91 -10.19 3.59
CA ALA A 219 1.75 -10.38 4.45
C ALA A 219 2.16 -10.58 5.91
N VAL A 220 1.18 -10.38 6.76
CA VAL A 220 1.21 -10.68 8.19
C VAL A 220 0.52 -12.01 8.42
N ALA A 221 1.09 -12.86 9.27
CA ALA A 221 0.57 -14.18 9.61
C ALA A 221 0.81 -14.50 11.10
N ILE A 222 0.33 -15.64 11.56
CA ILE A 222 0.56 -16.14 12.92
C ILE A 222 1.79 -17.04 12.92
N GLY A 223 2.81 -16.67 13.70
CA GLY A 223 3.99 -17.50 13.88
C GLY A 223 3.75 -18.64 14.87
N VAL A 224 4.12 -19.86 14.51
CA VAL A 224 3.99 -21.06 15.34
C VAL A 224 5.30 -21.86 15.33
N ARG A 225 5.52 -22.69 16.33
CA ARG A 225 6.69 -23.60 16.35
C ARG A 225 6.61 -24.60 15.18
N LYS A 226 7.74 -24.92 14.58
CA LYS A 226 7.84 -26.01 13.60
C LYS A 226 7.44 -27.37 14.19
N SER A 227 7.62 -27.54 15.51
CA SER A 227 7.22 -28.75 16.23
C SER A 227 5.72 -28.83 16.56
N ASP A 228 4.91 -27.82 16.15
CA ASP A 228 3.45 -27.80 16.40
C ASP A 228 2.67 -27.62 15.09
N PRO A 229 2.78 -28.57 14.15
CA PRO A 229 2.07 -28.48 12.87
C PRO A 229 0.57 -28.64 13.03
N GLU A 230 0.09 -29.18 14.13
CA GLU A 230 -1.35 -29.33 14.43
C GLU A 230 -1.97 -27.97 14.71
N LEU A 231 -1.37 -27.16 15.58
CA LEU A 231 -1.83 -25.80 15.83
C LEU A 231 -1.89 -24.98 14.54
N ARG A 232 -0.86 -25.09 13.68
CA ARG A 232 -0.87 -24.42 12.38
C ARG A 232 -2.06 -24.82 11.51
N ARG A 233 -2.35 -26.13 11.41
CA ARG A 233 -3.50 -26.63 10.64
C ARG A 233 -4.83 -26.15 11.21
N ASP A 234 -4.94 -26.15 12.54
CA ASP A 234 -6.17 -25.69 13.20
C ASP A 234 -6.42 -24.21 12.97
N LEU A 235 -5.38 -23.36 13.12
CA LEU A 235 -5.44 -21.92 12.83
C LEU A 235 -5.81 -21.64 11.37
N ASN A 236 -5.22 -22.38 10.41
CA ASN A 236 -5.54 -22.22 8.99
C ASN A 236 -6.99 -22.60 8.68
N ARG A 237 -7.49 -23.70 9.28
CA ARG A 237 -8.89 -24.11 9.11
C ARG A 237 -9.85 -23.05 9.68
N ALA A 238 -9.57 -22.54 10.87
CA ALA A 238 -10.38 -21.48 11.47
C ALA A 238 -10.34 -20.19 10.64
N LEU A 239 -9.18 -19.81 10.15
CA LEU A 239 -9.01 -18.63 9.28
C LEU A 239 -9.80 -18.77 7.98
N GLU A 240 -9.76 -19.94 7.36
CA GLU A 240 -10.54 -20.22 6.15
C GLU A 240 -12.06 -20.11 6.41
N GLN A 241 -12.53 -20.64 7.55
CA GLN A 241 -13.93 -20.50 7.95
C GLN A 241 -14.34 -19.06 8.21
N LEU A 242 -13.47 -18.25 8.84
CA LEU A 242 -13.71 -16.81 9.02
C LEU A 242 -13.76 -16.06 7.69
N LYS A 243 -12.92 -16.44 6.72
CA LYS A 243 -12.95 -15.88 5.36
C LYS A 243 -14.25 -16.24 4.63
N GLN A 244 -14.67 -17.49 4.71
CA GLN A 244 -15.90 -17.99 4.08
C GLN A 244 -17.19 -17.38 4.67
N SER A 245 -17.22 -17.13 5.98
CA SER A 245 -18.34 -16.47 6.65
C SER A 245 -18.41 -14.97 6.42
N GLY A 246 -17.35 -14.36 5.86
CA GLY A 246 -17.21 -12.91 5.71
C GLY A 246 -16.76 -12.17 6.98
N GLU A 247 -16.65 -12.87 8.12
CA GLU A 247 -16.26 -12.26 9.39
C GLU A 247 -14.84 -11.70 9.35
N HIS A 248 -13.91 -12.42 8.71
CA HIS A 248 -12.55 -11.93 8.48
C HIS A 248 -12.54 -10.56 7.76
N GLN A 249 -13.30 -10.45 6.66
CA GLN A 249 -13.40 -9.21 5.89
C GLN A 249 -14.06 -8.09 6.72
N ARG A 250 -15.10 -8.40 7.50
CA ARG A 250 -15.75 -7.44 8.40
C ARG A 250 -14.75 -6.86 9.41
N ILE A 251 -13.96 -7.73 10.05
CA ILE A 251 -12.93 -7.31 11.00
C ILE A 251 -11.88 -6.44 10.31
N LEU A 252 -11.38 -6.82 9.13
CA LEU A 252 -10.41 -6.00 8.40
C LEU A 252 -10.97 -4.60 8.08
N GLN A 253 -12.21 -4.53 7.61
CA GLN A 253 -12.86 -3.26 7.26
C GLN A 253 -13.05 -2.32 8.46
N SER A 254 -13.28 -2.84 9.67
CA SER A 254 -13.43 -1.99 10.86
C SER A 254 -12.11 -1.32 11.30
N TYR A 255 -10.97 -1.81 10.82
CA TYR A 255 -9.64 -1.24 11.05
C TYR A 255 -9.03 -0.57 9.82
N GLN A 256 -9.57 -0.80 8.67
CA GLN A 256 -9.47 0.14 7.58
C GLN A 256 -10.33 1.33 8.05
N GLN A 257 -9.73 2.26 8.83
CA GLN A 257 -10.26 3.60 8.83
C GLN A 257 -10.57 3.87 7.37
N GLU A 258 -11.77 4.41 7.08
CA GLU A 258 -11.99 4.98 5.77
C GLU A 258 -10.71 5.72 5.44
N GLU A 259 -9.86 5.12 4.62
CA GLU A 259 -9.06 5.96 3.79
C GLU A 259 -10.12 6.92 3.29
N PRO A 260 -9.98 8.26 3.51
CA PRO A 260 -10.69 9.17 2.66
C PRO A 260 -10.25 8.59 1.34
N GLU A 261 -11.15 7.82 0.75
CA GLU A 261 -10.92 7.05 -0.45
C GLU A 261 -9.83 7.83 -1.20
N ALA A 262 -8.54 7.60 -0.81
CA ALA A 262 -7.47 7.78 -1.74
C ALA A 262 -7.97 6.82 -2.74
N ALA A 263 -8.86 7.39 -3.59
CA ALA A 263 -9.51 6.64 -4.59
C ALA A 263 -8.48 5.60 -4.94
N THR A 264 -8.67 4.37 -4.48
CA THR A 264 -8.25 3.29 -5.30
C THR A 264 -8.88 3.74 -6.59
N VAL A 265 -8.16 4.59 -7.27
CA VAL A 265 -8.11 4.52 -8.69
C VAL A 265 -7.64 3.09 -8.85
N GLN A 266 -8.58 2.15 -8.62
CA GLN A 266 -8.66 1.05 -9.51
C GLN A 266 -8.65 1.81 -10.84
N ASP A 267 -7.42 2.00 -11.34
CA ASP A 267 -7.19 2.31 -12.73
C ASP A 267 -7.69 1.07 -13.47
N THR A 268 -9.02 0.85 -13.34
CA THR A 268 -9.79 -0.12 -14.12
C THR A 268 -9.82 0.34 -15.56
N HIS A 269 -9.31 1.54 -15.82
CA HIS A 269 -9.12 2.10 -17.13
C HIS A 269 -7.68 2.60 -17.19
N GLY A 270 -6.81 1.81 -17.81
CA GLY A 270 -5.49 2.27 -18.27
C GLY A 270 -5.63 3.63 -19.00
N PRO A 271 -4.54 4.24 -19.50
CA PRO A 271 -4.61 5.55 -20.12
C PRO A 271 -5.79 5.64 -21.09
N GLN A 272 -6.71 6.57 -20.85
CA GLN A 272 -7.85 6.81 -21.72
C GLN A 272 -7.41 7.76 -22.82
N PHE A 273 -7.36 7.24 -24.05
CA PHE A 273 -6.94 8.00 -25.21
C PHE A 273 -8.17 8.65 -25.87
N TYR A 274 -8.10 9.94 -26.13
CA TYR A 274 -9.10 10.69 -26.87
C TYR A 274 -8.55 10.97 -28.27
N PRO A 275 -8.97 10.20 -29.29
CA PRO A 275 -8.50 10.39 -30.66
C PRO A 275 -8.95 11.73 -31.17
N SER A 276 -8.13 12.36 -32.03
CA SER A 276 -8.54 13.56 -32.73
C SER A 276 -9.63 13.23 -33.76
N GLU A 277 -10.65 14.06 -33.84
CA GLU A 277 -11.70 13.95 -34.88
C GLU A 277 -11.15 14.00 -36.33
N LEU A 278 -9.89 14.42 -36.49
CA LEU A 278 -9.23 14.66 -37.77
C LEU A 278 -8.30 13.52 -38.21
N GLU A 279 -8.42 12.31 -37.64
CA GLU A 279 -7.57 11.14 -37.94
C GLU A 279 -6.05 11.44 -37.90
N LEU A 280 -5.62 12.25 -36.96
CA LEU A 280 -4.21 12.55 -36.76
C LEU A 280 -3.48 11.34 -36.14
N PRO A 281 -2.15 11.17 -36.39
CA PRO A 281 -1.40 10.04 -35.83
C PRO A 281 -1.07 10.20 -34.31
N PHE A 282 -1.94 10.95 -33.61
CA PHE A 282 -1.84 11.17 -32.15
C PHE A 282 -3.22 11.51 -31.58
N SER A 283 -3.42 11.27 -30.30
CA SER A 283 -4.63 11.65 -29.58
C SER A 283 -4.63 13.16 -29.30
N GLU A 284 -5.83 13.79 -29.34
CA GLU A 284 -5.94 15.20 -28.93
C GLU A 284 -5.66 15.39 -27.43
N ALA A 285 -6.04 14.39 -26.61
CA ALA A 285 -5.72 14.34 -25.21
C ALA A 285 -5.59 12.88 -24.72
N VAL A 286 -4.90 12.69 -23.61
CA VAL A 286 -4.81 11.40 -22.89
C VAL A 286 -5.09 11.67 -21.42
N ARG A 287 -6.05 10.94 -20.85
CA ARG A 287 -6.34 10.97 -19.40
C ARG A 287 -5.62 9.82 -18.71
N VAL A 288 -4.93 10.12 -17.61
CA VAL A 288 -4.32 9.14 -16.72
C VAL A 288 -4.70 9.50 -15.28
N GLY A 289 -5.58 8.73 -14.70
CA GLY A 289 -6.20 9.09 -13.42
C GLY A 289 -6.93 10.44 -13.52
N SER A 290 -6.61 11.39 -12.64
CA SER A 290 -7.13 12.75 -12.66
C SER A 290 -6.36 13.71 -13.58
N MET A 291 -5.28 13.27 -14.23
CA MET A 291 -4.47 14.11 -15.11
C MET A 291 -4.90 13.99 -16.55
N LEU A 292 -5.10 15.12 -17.20
CA LEU A 292 -5.39 15.26 -18.63
C LEU A 292 -4.19 15.87 -19.33
N TYR A 293 -3.55 15.11 -20.19
CA TYR A 293 -2.43 15.53 -21.03
C TYR A 293 -2.98 15.95 -22.38
N ILE A 294 -2.86 17.22 -22.71
CA ILE A 294 -3.39 17.81 -23.95
C ILE A 294 -2.24 17.95 -24.93
N SER A 295 -2.41 17.42 -26.13
CA SER A 295 -1.45 17.52 -27.20
C SER A 295 -1.24 18.96 -27.67
N THR A 296 -0.20 19.18 -28.47
CA THR A 296 0.15 20.51 -28.98
C THR A 296 -0.99 21.12 -29.80
N ILE A 297 -1.45 22.28 -29.37
CA ILE A 297 -2.48 23.10 -30.02
C ILE A 297 -1.81 24.17 -30.89
N LEU A 298 -2.26 24.31 -32.12
CA LEU A 298 -1.84 25.34 -33.07
C LEU A 298 -2.95 26.40 -33.23
N GLY A 299 -2.56 27.61 -33.63
CA GLY A 299 -3.49 28.69 -33.95
C GLY A 299 -4.14 28.51 -35.34
N VAL A 300 -4.90 27.42 -35.47
CA VAL A 300 -5.65 27.08 -36.74
C VAL A 300 -7.14 27.06 -36.47
N ASP A 301 -7.92 27.37 -37.51
CA ASP A 301 -9.39 27.27 -37.52
C ASP A 301 -9.85 25.80 -37.63
N VAL A 302 -11.16 25.58 -37.63
CA VAL A 302 -11.81 24.27 -37.78
C VAL A 302 -11.47 23.55 -39.09
N ASN A 303 -11.06 24.31 -40.14
CA ASN A 303 -10.61 23.77 -41.40
C ASN A 303 -9.08 23.59 -41.46
N ARG A 304 -8.38 23.76 -40.34
CA ARG A 304 -6.92 23.70 -40.22
C ARG A 304 -6.16 24.78 -40.95
N ASN A 305 -6.81 25.85 -41.33
CA ASN A 305 -6.14 27.01 -41.90
C ASN A 305 -5.57 27.86 -40.76
N LEU A 306 -4.36 28.37 -41.00
CA LEU A 306 -3.73 29.27 -40.05
C LEU A 306 -4.57 30.56 -39.89
N VAL A 307 -4.89 30.90 -38.62
CA VAL A 307 -5.64 32.13 -38.32
C VAL A 307 -4.83 33.34 -38.75
N LYS A 308 -5.47 34.23 -39.54
CA LYS A 308 -4.88 35.49 -40.00
C LYS A 308 -4.78 36.50 -38.87
N GLY A 309 -3.78 37.36 -38.88
CA GLY A 309 -3.59 38.41 -37.85
C GLY A 309 -2.33 38.23 -36.98
N GLY A 310 -1.43 37.31 -37.38
CA GLY A 310 -0.13 37.15 -36.75
C GLY A 310 -0.16 36.37 -35.42
N THR A 311 0.91 36.45 -34.66
CA THR A 311 1.13 35.64 -33.46
C THR A 311 0.08 35.86 -32.36
N GLY A 312 -0.40 37.10 -32.17
CA GLY A 312 -1.46 37.39 -31.19
C GLY A 312 -2.78 36.73 -31.51
N ALA A 313 -3.25 36.81 -32.79
CA ALA A 313 -4.48 36.14 -33.23
C ALA A 313 -4.37 34.61 -33.16
N GLN A 314 -3.21 34.06 -33.52
CA GLN A 314 -2.92 32.63 -33.36
C GLN A 314 -2.93 32.18 -31.87
N MET A 315 -2.36 32.97 -30.96
CA MET A 315 -2.39 32.67 -29.53
C MET A 315 -3.81 32.73 -28.98
N THR A 316 -4.65 33.70 -29.42
CA THR A 316 -6.06 33.75 -29.06
C THR A 316 -6.76 32.46 -29.47
N GLN A 317 -6.54 31.99 -30.70
CA GLN A 317 -7.12 30.73 -31.19
C GLN A 317 -6.61 29.53 -30.38
N VAL A 318 -5.32 29.46 -30.03
CA VAL A 318 -4.76 28.41 -29.16
C VAL A 318 -5.49 28.38 -27.84
N MET A 319 -5.74 29.53 -27.20
CA MET A 319 -6.44 29.60 -25.90
C MET A 319 -7.93 29.23 -26.03
N THR A 320 -8.60 29.61 -27.10
CA THR A 320 -9.99 29.19 -27.36
C THR A 320 -10.06 27.67 -27.53
N THR A 321 -9.19 27.09 -28.35
CA THR A 321 -9.15 25.65 -28.59
C THR A 321 -8.80 24.90 -27.28
N LEU A 322 -7.89 25.42 -26.45
CA LEU A 322 -7.57 24.84 -25.14
C LEU A 322 -8.81 24.83 -24.22
N HIS A 323 -9.54 25.94 -24.16
CA HIS A 323 -10.77 26.06 -23.37
C HIS A 323 -11.80 24.99 -23.80
N ASP A 324 -12.08 24.86 -25.11
CA ASP A 324 -13.03 23.90 -25.63
C ASP A 324 -12.61 22.44 -25.39
N LEU A 325 -11.31 22.14 -25.50
CA LEU A 325 -10.76 20.82 -25.17
C LEU A 325 -10.93 20.49 -23.70
N LEU A 326 -10.65 21.45 -22.81
CA LEU A 326 -10.79 21.25 -21.37
C LEU A 326 -12.26 20.96 -21.01
N GLU A 327 -13.22 21.72 -21.53
CA GLU A 327 -14.66 21.51 -21.27
C GLU A 327 -15.14 20.14 -21.79
N ARG A 328 -14.74 19.76 -23.01
CA ARG A 328 -15.09 18.44 -23.59
C ARG A 328 -14.59 17.27 -22.70
N HIS A 329 -13.47 17.45 -22.04
CA HIS A 329 -12.85 16.42 -21.20
C HIS A 329 -13.04 16.65 -19.69
N GLN A 330 -14.12 17.34 -19.27
CA GLN A 330 -14.51 17.53 -17.87
C GLN A 330 -13.41 18.24 -17.06
N SER A 331 -12.82 19.28 -17.63
CA SER A 331 -11.84 20.15 -17.01
C SER A 331 -12.15 21.62 -17.27
N SER A 332 -11.32 22.53 -16.80
CA SER A 332 -11.45 23.97 -17.01
C SER A 332 -10.09 24.66 -16.98
N LEU A 333 -10.03 25.93 -17.41
CA LEU A 333 -8.80 26.74 -17.35
C LEU A 333 -8.25 26.86 -15.92
N ASP A 334 -9.11 26.90 -14.91
CA ASP A 334 -8.71 26.95 -13.49
C ASP A 334 -8.03 25.67 -12.99
N ARG A 335 -8.16 24.59 -13.75
CA ARG A 335 -7.57 23.28 -13.46
C ARG A 335 -6.30 22.98 -14.25
N VAL A 336 -5.88 23.90 -15.10
CA VAL A 336 -4.60 23.77 -15.81
C VAL A 336 -3.44 23.94 -14.83
N VAL A 337 -2.55 22.96 -14.77
CA VAL A 337 -1.43 22.94 -13.83
C VAL A 337 -0.10 23.29 -14.49
N LYS A 338 0.05 22.98 -15.77
CA LYS A 338 1.28 23.29 -16.52
C LYS A 338 0.97 23.50 -18.00
N CYS A 339 1.70 24.44 -18.63
CA CYS A 339 1.77 24.58 -20.10
C CYS A 339 3.20 24.71 -20.59
N THR A 340 3.48 24.19 -21.80
CA THR A 340 4.70 24.44 -22.56
C THR A 340 4.33 25.28 -23.76
N LEU A 341 4.87 26.48 -23.85
CA LEU A 341 4.69 27.41 -24.92
C LEU A 341 5.86 27.31 -25.91
N MET A 342 5.57 27.16 -27.18
CA MET A 342 6.53 27.06 -28.26
C MET A 342 6.41 28.26 -29.19
N LEU A 343 7.47 29.03 -29.40
CA LEU A 343 7.51 30.22 -30.24
C LEU A 343 8.57 30.07 -31.32
N VAL A 344 8.23 30.49 -32.53
CA VAL A 344 9.17 30.59 -33.65
C VAL A 344 10.07 31.81 -33.47
N ASP A 345 9.56 32.86 -32.83
CA ASP A 345 10.26 34.09 -32.54
C ASP A 345 10.00 34.52 -31.09
N LEU A 346 11.04 34.69 -30.31
CA LEU A 346 10.93 35.12 -28.89
C LEU A 346 10.54 36.60 -28.77
N ASP A 347 10.71 37.42 -29.80
CA ASP A 347 10.27 38.80 -29.79
C ASP A 347 8.73 38.90 -29.67
N ASP A 348 8.00 37.85 -30.09
CA ASP A 348 6.54 37.74 -29.94
C ASP A 348 6.11 37.43 -28.47
N LEU A 349 7.04 37.11 -27.57
CA LEU A 349 6.70 36.63 -26.21
C LEU A 349 5.89 37.65 -25.41
N ALA A 350 6.15 38.94 -25.55
CA ALA A 350 5.41 39.99 -24.84
C ALA A 350 3.93 40.01 -25.29
N LEU A 351 3.68 39.91 -26.59
CA LEU A 351 2.33 39.86 -27.17
C LEU A 351 1.59 38.57 -26.72
N VAL A 352 2.28 37.43 -26.78
CA VAL A 352 1.73 36.15 -26.35
C VAL A 352 1.39 36.16 -24.86
N ASN A 353 2.24 36.77 -24.00
CA ASN A 353 1.96 36.94 -22.58
C ASN A 353 0.71 37.79 -22.33
N GLN A 354 0.51 38.85 -23.10
CA GLN A 354 -0.68 39.69 -22.99
C GLN A 354 -1.97 38.88 -23.23
N VAL A 355 -2.00 38.06 -24.28
CA VAL A 355 -3.13 37.18 -24.59
C VAL A 355 -3.30 36.12 -23.48
N TYR A 356 -2.22 35.41 -23.16
CA TYR A 356 -2.23 34.33 -22.15
C TYR A 356 -2.79 34.78 -20.79
N LEU A 357 -2.35 35.92 -20.30
CA LEU A 357 -2.80 36.49 -19.01
C LEU A 357 -4.27 36.90 -19.01
N GLY A 358 -4.90 37.05 -20.17
CA GLY A 358 -6.35 37.33 -20.29
C GLY A 358 -7.22 36.11 -19.97
N TYR A 359 -6.65 34.90 -19.95
CA TYR A 359 -7.39 33.66 -19.75
C TYR A 359 -7.20 33.04 -18.35
N PHE A 360 -6.17 33.41 -17.60
CA PHE A 360 -5.88 32.85 -16.29
C PHE A 360 -5.94 33.91 -15.18
N ALA A 361 -6.50 33.52 -14.04
CA ALA A 361 -6.45 34.38 -12.84
C ALA A 361 -4.99 34.57 -12.38
N ARG A 362 -4.59 35.80 -12.11
CA ARG A 362 -3.20 36.13 -11.69
C ARG A 362 -2.73 35.38 -10.44
N SER A 363 -3.62 35.02 -9.55
CA SER A 363 -3.35 34.26 -8.32
C SER A 363 -3.21 32.76 -8.57
N ARG A 364 -3.53 32.24 -9.76
CA ARG A 364 -3.57 30.81 -10.10
C ARG A 364 -2.98 30.54 -11.49
N LEU A 365 -1.86 31.16 -11.81
CA LEU A 365 -1.17 30.93 -13.08
C LEU A 365 -0.57 29.51 -13.12
N PRO A 366 -0.77 28.74 -14.20
CA PRO A 366 -0.11 27.45 -14.38
C PRO A 366 1.41 27.60 -14.42
N ALA A 367 2.12 26.54 -13.96
CA ALA A 367 3.56 26.45 -14.23
C ALA A 367 3.79 26.49 -15.75
N ARG A 368 4.78 27.25 -16.24
CA ARG A 368 5.01 27.44 -17.66
C ARG A 368 6.47 27.32 -18.05
N SER A 369 6.72 26.62 -19.16
CA SER A 369 7.97 26.65 -19.90
C SER A 369 7.79 27.40 -21.22
N VAL A 370 8.82 28.08 -21.71
CA VAL A 370 8.85 28.73 -23.02
C VAL A 370 10.03 28.18 -23.80
N LEU A 371 9.76 27.71 -25.02
CA LEU A 371 10.77 27.15 -25.93
C LEU A 371 10.83 27.96 -27.21
N ALA A 372 12.02 28.36 -27.63
CA ALA A 372 12.27 28.86 -28.97
C ALA A 372 12.47 27.67 -29.92
N ILE A 373 11.72 27.60 -30.99
CA ILE A 373 11.78 26.51 -31.96
C ILE A 373 11.94 27.04 -33.38
N ARG A 374 12.52 26.24 -34.24
CA ARG A 374 12.84 26.69 -35.61
C ARG A 374 11.61 26.87 -36.50
N ARG A 375 10.62 25.98 -36.40
CA ARG A 375 9.41 25.96 -37.21
C ARG A 375 8.29 25.19 -36.53
N LEU A 376 7.05 25.58 -36.78
CA LEU A 376 5.81 24.86 -36.46
C LEU A 376 5.11 24.38 -37.73
N PRO A 377 4.27 23.33 -37.66
CA PRO A 377 3.41 22.90 -38.72
C PRO A 377 2.55 24.08 -39.26
N HIS A 378 2.15 23.99 -40.53
CA HIS A 378 1.31 24.99 -41.22
C HIS A 378 1.89 26.43 -41.24
N GLY A 379 3.15 26.62 -40.86
CA GLY A 379 3.74 27.96 -40.74
C GLY A 379 3.26 28.76 -39.52
N ALA A 380 2.72 28.06 -38.49
CA ALA A 380 2.30 28.70 -37.26
C ALA A 380 3.50 29.36 -36.56
N ARG A 381 3.27 30.46 -35.84
CA ARG A 381 4.27 31.19 -35.06
C ARG A 381 4.27 30.84 -33.59
N VAL A 382 3.16 30.29 -33.08
CA VAL A 382 2.96 29.89 -31.71
C VAL A 382 2.22 28.56 -31.59
N ALA A 383 2.60 27.74 -30.62
CA ALA A 383 1.89 26.53 -30.22
C ALA A 383 1.97 26.35 -28.73
N MET A 384 1.07 25.58 -28.16
CA MET A 384 1.05 25.29 -26.73
C MET A 384 0.53 23.89 -26.44
N GLU A 385 1.11 23.20 -25.50
CA GLU A 385 0.59 21.99 -24.88
C GLU A 385 0.36 22.24 -23.38
N CYS A 386 -0.62 21.57 -22.79
CA CYS A 386 -0.92 21.76 -21.37
C CYS A 386 -1.26 20.43 -20.70
N VAL A 387 -1.11 20.45 -19.36
CA VAL A 387 -1.58 19.40 -18.46
C VAL A 387 -2.61 20.04 -17.53
N ALA A 388 -3.74 19.39 -17.35
CA ALA A 388 -4.84 19.85 -16.49
C ALA A 388 -5.32 18.72 -15.56
N LEU A 389 -6.10 19.08 -14.54
CA LEU A 389 -6.85 18.14 -13.71
C LEU A 389 -8.28 18.03 -14.25
N THR A 390 -8.79 16.81 -14.38
CA THR A 390 -10.21 16.56 -14.69
C THR A 390 -11.05 16.59 -13.40
N GLU A 391 -12.35 16.81 -13.52
CA GLU A 391 -13.27 16.52 -12.43
C GLU A 391 -13.33 15.02 -12.21
N GLU A 392 -13.35 14.60 -10.94
CA GLU A 392 -13.65 13.21 -10.64
C GLU A 392 -15.08 12.90 -11.12
N PRO A 393 -15.33 11.75 -11.77
CA PRO A 393 -16.71 11.36 -12.06
C PRO A 393 -17.45 11.27 -10.73
N LEU A 394 -18.48 12.08 -10.55
CA LEU A 394 -19.39 11.96 -9.41
C LEU A 394 -19.88 10.52 -9.37
N GLY A 395 -19.53 9.78 -8.31
CA GLY A 395 -20.01 8.42 -8.08
C GLY A 395 -21.55 8.37 -8.15
N PRO A 396 -22.16 7.22 -8.46
CA PRO A 396 -23.60 7.09 -8.72
C PRO A 396 -24.53 7.52 -7.57
N ALA A 397 -24.01 7.90 -6.40
CA ALA A 397 -24.80 8.24 -5.21
C ALA A 397 -25.35 9.69 -5.17
N MET A 398 -24.90 10.62 -6.00
CA MET A 398 -25.37 12.03 -5.95
C MET A 398 -26.42 12.43 -7.02
N ARG A 399 -27.00 11.48 -7.75
CA ARG A 399 -28.10 11.78 -8.70
C ARG A 399 -29.51 11.70 -8.09
N ARG A 400 -29.67 11.65 -6.77
CA ARG A 400 -30.97 11.71 -6.12
C ARG A 400 -31.11 12.96 -5.28
N GLY A 401 -31.59 14.04 -5.86
CA GLY A 401 -31.93 15.22 -5.06
C GLY A 401 -32.09 16.53 -5.83
N VAL A 402 -32.62 16.51 -7.07
CA VAL A 402 -33.27 17.69 -7.62
C VAL A 402 -34.50 17.19 -8.40
N GLY A 403 -35.58 17.09 -7.68
CA GLY A 403 -36.89 16.77 -8.24
C GLY A 403 -37.97 17.29 -7.31
N ASN A 404 -38.51 18.44 -7.67
CA ASN A 404 -39.67 19.18 -7.15
C ASN A 404 -39.50 19.94 -5.83
#